data_3c9098e2802d8e7b03829d0aee320d9f
#
_entry.id   3c9098e2802d8e7b03829d0aee320d9f
#
_cell.length_a   1.000
_cell.length_b   1.000
_cell.length_c   1.000
_cell.angle_alpha   90.00
_cell.angle_beta   90.00
_cell.angle_gamma   90.00
#
_symmetry.space_group_name_H-M   'P 1'
#
loop_
_entity.id
_entity.type
_entity.pdbx_description
1 polymer ?
#
loop_
_entity_poly.entity_id
_entity_poly.type
_entity_poly.pdbx_seq_one_letter_code
_entity_poly.pdbx_strand_id
1 'polypeptide(L)'
;MKRNNNSLNFKSNINNTETNSIGNVICFSLILLLTFGMMYILNKNTHFTSDDFRYNFMYESFMPTNSVQRISSFSDIFKSMYNHYFMWGGRITAHTLVQFFLMFDKQFFNIINSIAFVGLAVLIYLHSNVSRKINIPLLIGIILSLWFFIPQFGLTVLWVSGAGNYLWCTVIILLFLLPYRKYLENENSFKDSTFNFILMIFIGILAGWTNENTGGAMILLTMLFIAYYKLKNLKIPNWAFSGFISSCIGFGFLALAPGNNARKEYLVNKTVNIVKNIGNVFGTSFTLMFGLTILLLVILAFFLITSSNTQLISKSLTISFMYIFSALAGIIVLIVSPQIPARTWFGPIVFIIVAIGNIYSNISINSKSLNIILVACLIGFTIKFADSYSIAYKDIVKTYNSINTQISTINTEKENGKLDIEIKNIPKSQSEYNAFRGSRYVSDDKESWINKWIAKYYGVNSIVGVD
;
A
#
# COMPACT_ATOMS: atom_id res chain seq x y z
N MET A 1 -34.60 14.26 48.94
CA MET A 1 -34.06 14.32 47.59
C MET A 1 -33.49 12.95 47.23
N LYS A 2 -34.25 12.13 46.48
CA LYS A 2 -33.81 10.79 46.02
C LYS A 2 -33.05 10.98 44.71
N ARG A 3 -31.75 10.60 44.69
CA ARG A 3 -30.96 10.50 43.48
C ARG A 3 -31.46 9.28 42.71
N ASN A 4 -32.05 9.50 41.54
CA ASN A 4 -32.34 8.45 40.56
C ASN A 4 -31.05 8.02 39.90
N ASN A 5 -30.53 6.87 40.30
CA ASN A 5 -29.52 6.13 39.58
C ASN A 5 -30.18 5.41 38.40
N ASN A 6 -30.32 6.07 37.27
CA ASN A 6 -30.55 5.38 36.00
C ASN A 6 -29.20 4.92 35.42
N SER A 7 -28.70 3.83 35.96
CA SER A 7 -27.72 2.99 35.25
C SER A 7 -28.43 2.36 34.04
N LEU A 8 -28.30 2.99 32.90
CA LEU A 8 -28.72 2.42 31.62
C LEU A 8 -28.00 1.09 31.42
N ASN A 9 -28.71 0.01 31.71
CA ASN A 9 -28.31 -1.34 31.38
C ASN A 9 -28.18 -1.50 29.87
N PHE A 10 -26.97 -1.23 29.34
CA PHE A 10 -26.55 -1.62 27.99
C PHE A 10 -26.24 -3.12 27.95
N LYS A 11 -27.14 -3.97 28.43
CA LYS A 11 -27.20 -5.36 28.01
C LYS A 11 -28.03 -5.39 26.72
N SER A 12 -27.42 -4.90 25.63
CA SER A 12 -27.93 -5.20 24.30
C SER A 12 -27.85 -6.70 24.09
N ASN A 13 -28.94 -7.29 23.65
CA ASN A 13 -29.09 -8.67 23.19
C ASN A 13 -28.03 -9.02 22.12
N ILE A 14 -26.83 -9.40 22.56
CA ILE A 14 -25.79 -10.00 21.70
C ILE A 14 -25.87 -11.52 21.93
N ASN A 15 -27.03 -12.10 21.66
CA ASN A 15 -27.23 -13.54 21.60
C ASN A 15 -28.01 -13.95 20.36
N ASN A 16 -27.61 -13.40 19.20
CA ASN A 16 -27.82 -14.05 17.92
C ASN A 16 -26.46 -14.11 17.22
N THR A 17 -25.65 -15.12 17.52
CA THR A 17 -24.58 -15.59 16.65
C THR A 17 -25.25 -16.22 15.43
N GLU A 18 -25.81 -15.36 14.53
CA GLU A 18 -26.13 -15.83 13.20
C GLU A 18 -24.80 -16.29 12.59
N THR A 19 -24.60 -17.58 12.51
CA THR A 19 -23.46 -18.21 11.86
C THR A 19 -23.49 -17.81 10.39
N ASN A 20 -22.34 -17.39 9.85
CA ASN A 20 -22.20 -17.17 8.41
C ASN A 20 -22.61 -18.46 7.68
N SER A 21 -23.44 -18.36 6.65
CA SER A 21 -23.77 -19.53 5.85
C SER A 21 -22.49 -20.12 5.25
N ILE A 22 -22.38 -21.43 5.18
CA ILE A 22 -21.22 -22.13 4.58
C ILE A 22 -21.00 -21.59 3.15
N GLY A 23 -22.08 -21.32 2.40
CA GLY A 23 -22.00 -20.73 1.07
C GLY A 23 -21.29 -19.37 1.04
N ASN A 24 -21.56 -18.50 2.02
CA ASN A 24 -20.86 -17.21 2.10
C ASN A 24 -19.38 -17.36 2.40
N VAL A 25 -19.00 -18.30 3.26
CA VAL A 25 -17.59 -18.58 3.57
C VAL A 25 -16.87 -19.11 2.32
N ILE A 26 -17.47 -20.05 1.61
CA ILE A 26 -16.95 -20.61 0.37
C ILE A 26 -16.79 -19.50 -0.68
N CYS A 27 -17.82 -18.70 -0.90
CA CYS A 27 -17.78 -17.61 -1.89
C CYS A 27 -16.68 -16.59 -1.54
N PHE A 28 -16.57 -16.18 -0.29
CA PHE A 28 -15.52 -15.29 0.19
C PHE A 28 -14.12 -15.84 -0.11
N SER A 29 -13.89 -17.11 0.23
CA SER A 29 -12.62 -17.78 0.00
C SER A 29 -12.28 -17.94 -1.48
N LEU A 30 -13.26 -18.26 -2.31
CA LEU A 30 -13.09 -18.37 -3.76
C LEU A 30 -12.71 -17.01 -4.40
N ILE A 31 -13.32 -15.91 -3.96
CA ILE A 31 -12.98 -14.56 -4.42
C ILE A 31 -11.53 -14.20 -4.06
N LEU A 32 -11.09 -14.52 -2.83
CA LEU A 32 -9.70 -14.29 -2.42
C LEU A 32 -8.72 -15.15 -3.23
N LEU A 33 -9.05 -16.42 -3.47
CA LEU A 33 -8.22 -17.32 -4.26
C LEU A 33 -8.13 -16.87 -5.72
N LEU A 34 -9.24 -16.43 -6.32
CA LEU A 34 -9.25 -15.85 -7.65
C LEU A 34 -8.39 -14.57 -7.72
N THR A 35 -8.53 -13.68 -6.75
CA THR A 35 -7.72 -12.46 -6.64
C THR A 35 -6.23 -12.80 -6.53
N PHE A 36 -5.88 -13.79 -5.70
CA PHE A 36 -4.51 -14.28 -5.62
C PHE A 36 -3.99 -14.77 -6.97
N GLY A 37 -4.75 -15.63 -7.66
CA GLY A 37 -4.37 -16.18 -8.97
C GLY A 37 -4.15 -15.07 -10.02
N MET A 38 -5.04 -14.09 -10.06
CA MET A 38 -4.92 -12.94 -10.97
C MET A 38 -3.66 -12.13 -10.67
N MET A 39 -3.38 -11.83 -9.40
CA MET A 39 -2.19 -11.09 -9.00
C MET A 39 -0.91 -11.89 -9.24
N TYR A 40 -0.93 -13.19 -9.00
CA TYR A 40 0.20 -14.06 -9.28
C TYR A 40 0.58 -14.07 -10.77
N ILE A 41 -0.42 -14.10 -11.66
CA ILE A 41 -0.20 -14.03 -13.11
C ILE A 41 0.49 -12.72 -13.49
N LEU A 42 0.05 -11.57 -12.96
CA LEU A 42 0.68 -10.28 -13.24
C LEU A 42 2.10 -10.19 -12.66
N ASN A 43 2.31 -10.64 -11.43
CA ASN A 43 3.63 -10.65 -10.79
C ASN A 43 4.62 -11.55 -11.56
N LYS A 44 4.19 -12.75 -11.99
CA LYS A 44 5.00 -13.70 -12.74
C LYS A 44 5.49 -13.11 -14.07
N ASN A 45 4.64 -12.31 -14.72
CA ASN A 45 4.95 -11.68 -16.00
C ASN A 45 5.58 -10.27 -15.85
N THR A 46 6.09 -9.92 -14.68
CA THR A 46 6.80 -8.66 -14.42
C THR A 46 8.24 -8.95 -14.04
N HIS A 47 9.21 -8.45 -14.80
CA HIS A 47 10.64 -8.56 -14.48
C HIS A 47 11.10 -7.57 -13.42
N PHE A 48 12.31 -7.75 -12.90
CA PHE A 48 13.02 -6.73 -12.14
C PHE A 48 13.22 -5.49 -13.00
N THR A 49 13.13 -4.32 -12.39
CA THR A 49 13.31 -3.05 -13.09
C THR A 49 13.89 -1.99 -12.17
N SER A 50 14.54 -0.99 -12.76
CA SER A 50 14.98 0.23 -12.06
C SER A 50 15.80 -0.08 -10.80
N ASP A 51 15.37 0.41 -9.64
CA ASP A 51 16.06 0.26 -8.36
C ASP A 51 16.24 -1.20 -7.91
N ASP A 52 15.48 -2.16 -8.46
CA ASP A 52 15.63 -3.57 -8.09
C ASP A 52 17.04 -4.07 -8.37
N PHE A 53 17.67 -3.62 -9.46
CA PHE A 53 19.05 -4.00 -9.79
C PHE A 53 20.06 -3.46 -8.77
N ARG A 54 19.85 -2.22 -8.30
CA ARG A 54 20.68 -1.62 -7.25
C ARG A 54 20.50 -2.32 -5.91
N TYR A 55 19.26 -2.58 -5.50
CA TYR A 55 18.95 -3.20 -4.21
C TYR A 55 19.26 -4.71 -4.15
N ASN A 56 19.62 -5.34 -5.27
CA ASN A 56 20.23 -6.67 -5.25
C ASN A 56 21.63 -6.67 -4.60
N PHE A 57 22.24 -5.50 -4.41
CA PHE A 57 23.57 -5.33 -3.85
C PHE A 57 23.52 -4.58 -2.51
N MET A 58 24.57 -4.73 -1.72
CA MET A 58 24.75 -3.94 -0.52
C MET A 58 24.80 -2.46 -0.87
N TYR A 59 24.10 -1.63 -0.11
CA TYR A 59 24.12 -0.20 -0.37
C TYR A 59 25.46 0.40 0.09
N GLU A 60 26.30 0.85 -0.83
CA GLU A 60 27.57 1.51 -0.59
C GLU A 60 27.61 2.93 -1.17
N SER A 61 26.90 3.14 -2.30
CA SER A 61 26.81 4.43 -2.97
C SER A 61 25.64 4.45 -3.95
N PHE A 62 25.39 5.62 -4.59
CA PHE A 62 24.38 5.71 -5.64
C PHE A 62 24.78 4.95 -6.91
N MET A 63 26.04 5.02 -7.32
CA MET A 63 26.61 4.29 -8.46
C MET A 63 27.28 2.99 -7.94
N PRO A 64 27.35 1.92 -8.75
CA PRO A 64 28.02 0.70 -8.33
C PRO A 64 29.53 0.91 -8.14
N THR A 65 30.09 0.42 -7.05
CA THR A 65 31.54 0.31 -6.85
C THR A 65 32.06 -1.00 -7.45
N ASN A 66 33.36 -1.10 -7.67
CA ASN A 66 33.95 -2.34 -8.16
C ASN A 66 33.82 -3.49 -7.15
N SER A 67 33.88 -3.18 -5.86
CA SER A 67 33.86 -4.12 -4.74
C SER A 67 32.46 -4.49 -4.24
N VAL A 68 31.39 -3.79 -4.67
CA VAL A 68 30.05 -4.01 -4.15
C VAL A 68 29.59 -5.45 -4.33
N GLN A 69 29.12 -6.07 -3.23
CA GLN A 69 28.67 -7.46 -3.20
C GLN A 69 27.16 -7.57 -3.25
N ARG A 70 26.67 -8.67 -3.83
CA ARG A 70 25.24 -9.01 -3.78
C ARG A 70 24.81 -9.35 -2.37
N ILE A 71 23.58 -9.01 -2.04
CA ILE A 71 22.91 -9.45 -0.81
C ILE A 71 22.70 -10.95 -0.88
N SER A 72 23.23 -11.69 0.10
CA SER A 72 23.12 -13.13 0.21
C SER A 72 22.66 -13.63 1.58
N SER A 73 22.65 -12.75 2.57
CA SER A 73 22.30 -13.07 3.97
C SER A 73 21.55 -11.94 4.65
N PHE A 74 20.89 -12.26 5.76
CA PHE A 74 20.28 -11.24 6.63
C PHE A 74 21.32 -10.27 7.20
N SER A 75 22.56 -10.74 7.49
CA SER A 75 23.64 -9.88 7.96
C SER A 75 23.99 -8.81 6.92
N ASP A 76 23.95 -9.16 5.63
CA ASP A 76 24.22 -8.21 4.55
C ASP A 76 23.13 -7.14 4.48
N ILE A 77 21.85 -7.54 4.68
CA ILE A 77 20.74 -6.59 4.72
C ILE A 77 20.94 -5.60 5.87
N PHE A 78 21.32 -6.04 7.06
CA PHE A 78 21.56 -5.13 8.19
C PHE A 78 22.68 -4.13 7.91
N LYS A 79 23.82 -4.59 7.37
CA LYS A 79 24.92 -3.71 6.98
C LYS A 79 24.53 -2.73 5.88
N SER A 80 23.81 -3.23 4.87
CA SER A 80 23.31 -2.44 3.76
C SER A 80 22.32 -1.36 4.24
N MET A 81 21.40 -1.70 5.14
CA MET A 81 20.42 -0.76 5.70
C MET A 81 21.07 0.26 6.63
N TYR A 82 22.11 -0.11 7.37
CA TYR A 82 22.92 0.85 8.12
C TYR A 82 23.52 1.91 7.17
N ASN A 83 24.20 1.49 6.10
CA ASN A 83 24.75 2.40 5.12
C ASN A 83 23.66 3.26 4.45
N HIS A 84 22.54 2.63 4.05
CA HIS A 84 21.41 3.31 3.42
C HIS A 84 20.83 4.41 4.31
N TYR A 85 20.74 4.18 5.63
CA TYR A 85 20.23 5.14 6.60
C TYR A 85 21.08 6.44 6.67
N PHE A 86 22.40 6.29 6.61
CA PHE A 86 23.31 7.42 6.66
C PHE A 86 23.57 8.09 5.30
N MET A 87 23.48 7.32 4.20
CA MET A 87 23.92 7.78 2.87
C MET A 87 22.78 8.11 1.91
N TRP A 88 21.56 7.61 2.17
CA TRP A 88 20.46 7.75 1.19
C TRP A 88 19.12 8.15 1.77
N GLY A 89 18.66 7.55 2.87
CA GLY A 89 17.38 7.94 3.46
C GLY A 89 16.83 6.99 4.50
N GLY A 90 15.80 7.46 5.19
CA GLY A 90 15.25 6.84 6.40
C GLY A 90 14.24 5.72 6.21
N ARG A 91 13.83 5.34 5.00
CA ARG A 91 12.78 4.32 4.74
C ARG A 91 13.28 2.90 4.98
N ILE A 92 13.80 2.62 6.16
CA ILE A 92 14.48 1.35 6.44
C ILE A 92 13.52 0.16 6.40
N THR A 93 12.32 0.26 6.98
CA THR A 93 11.33 -0.83 6.90
C THR A 93 11.05 -1.23 5.44
N ALA A 94 10.81 -0.25 4.55
CA ALA A 94 10.53 -0.50 3.15
C ALA A 94 11.69 -1.18 2.41
N HIS A 95 12.91 -0.62 2.56
CA HIS A 95 14.08 -1.13 1.83
C HIS A 95 14.64 -2.43 2.41
N THR A 96 14.44 -2.71 3.70
CA THR A 96 14.70 -4.02 4.29
C THR A 96 13.84 -5.11 3.63
N LEU A 97 12.54 -4.84 3.44
CA LEU A 97 11.65 -5.77 2.73
C LEU A 97 12.05 -5.94 1.27
N VAL A 98 12.42 -4.86 0.58
CA VAL A 98 12.91 -4.92 -0.81
C VAL A 98 14.13 -5.83 -0.92
N GLN A 99 15.17 -5.61 -0.10
CA GLN A 99 16.37 -6.43 -0.13
C GLN A 99 16.12 -7.87 0.30
N PHE A 100 15.23 -8.07 1.27
CA PHE A 100 14.80 -9.41 1.66
C PHE A 100 14.23 -10.19 0.47
N PHE A 101 13.33 -9.60 -0.32
CA PHE A 101 12.78 -10.28 -1.49
C PHE A 101 13.78 -10.45 -2.63
N LEU A 102 14.69 -9.50 -2.81
CA LEU A 102 15.72 -9.57 -3.85
C LEU A 102 16.84 -10.57 -3.54
N MET A 103 16.95 -11.02 -2.29
CA MET A 103 17.86 -12.09 -1.88
C MET A 103 17.43 -13.46 -2.41
N PHE A 104 16.14 -13.65 -2.71
CA PHE A 104 15.56 -14.90 -3.18
C PHE A 104 15.25 -14.85 -4.68
N ASP A 105 14.91 -16.02 -5.24
CA ASP A 105 14.35 -16.10 -6.59
C ASP A 105 13.07 -15.26 -6.72
N LYS A 106 12.89 -14.66 -7.89
CA LYS A 106 11.72 -13.81 -8.18
C LYS A 106 10.40 -14.52 -7.96
N GLN A 107 10.34 -15.84 -8.10
CA GLN A 107 9.12 -16.62 -7.88
C GLN A 107 8.64 -16.53 -6.42
N PHE A 108 9.58 -16.49 -5.48
CA PHE A 108 9.24 -16.27 -4.07
C PHE A 108 8.52 -14.93 -3.87
N PHE A 109 9.07 -13.84 -4.43
CA PHE A 109 8.39 -12.54 -4.41
C PHE A 109 7.01 -12.63 -5.07
N ASN A 110 6.88 -13.25 -6.24
CA ASN A 110 5.62 -13.32 -6.97
C ASN A 110 4.49 -13.92 -6.12
N ILE A 111 4.77 -14.99 -5.38
CA ILE A 111 3.81 -15.65 -4.50
C ILE A 111 3.47 -14.74 -3.30
N ILE A 112 4.49 -14.31 -2.57
CA ILE A 112 4.29 -13.59 -1.30
C ILE A 112 3.70 -12.19 -1.55
N ASN A 113 4.08 -11.53 -2.64
CA ASN A 113 3.51 -10.24 -3.03
C ASN A 113 2.03 -10.35 -3.43
N SER A 114 1.65 -11.46 -4.07
CA SER A 114 0.23 -11.73 -4.38
C SER A 114 -0.59 -12.00 -3.13
N ILE A 115 -0.01 -12.70 -2.14
CA ILE A 115 -0.61 -12.86 -0.81
C ILE A 115 -0.74 -11.51 -0.10
N ALA A 116 0.26 -10.62 -0.21
CA ALA A 116 0.21 -9.29 0.40
C ALA A 116 -0.91 -8.42 -0.19
N PHE A 117 -1.15 -8.50 -1.50
CA PHE A 117 -2.28 -7.78 -2.12
C PHE A 117 -3.63 -8.29 -1.62
N VAL A 118 -3.82 -9.61 -1.54
CA VAL A 118 -5.00 -10.22 -0.92
C VAL A 118 -5.12 -9.81 0.54
N GLY A 119 -4.01 -9.82 1.27
CA GLY A 119 -3.92 -9.35 2.66
C GLY A 119 -4.34 -7.90 2.83
N LEU A 120 -3.93 -7.01 1.90
CA LEU A 120 -4.37 -5.62 1.87
C LEU A 120 -5.90 -5.53 1.73
N ALA A 121 -6.49 -6.27 0.78
CA ALA A 121 -7.95 -6.29 0.59
C ALA A 121 -8.69 -6.80 1.83
N VAL A 122 -8.18 -7.86 2.47
CA VAL A 122 -8.73 -8.40 3.73
C VAL A 122 -8.59 -7.40 4.87
N LEU A 123 -7.46 -6.71 5.00
CA LEU A 123 -7.27 -5.70 6.04
C LEU A 123 -8.22 -4.52 5.85
N ILE A 124 -8.37 -4.01 4.63
CA ILE A 124 -9.37 -2.98 4.32
C ILE A 124 -10.77 -3.47 4.69
N TYR A 125 -11.10 -4.71 4.35
CA TYR A 125 -12.39 -5.32 4.72
C TYR A 125 -12.59 -5.38 6.23
N LEU A 126 -11.58 -5.79 7.00
CA LEU A 126 -11.64 -5.88 8.47
C LEU A 126 -11.74 -4.51 9.15
N HIS A 127 -11.14 -3.46 8.59
CA HIS A 127 -11.31 -2.08 9.04
C HIS A 127 -12.70 -1.52 8.72
N SER A 128 -13.27 -1.91 7.59
CA SER A 128 -14.56 -1.46 7.10
C SER A 128 -15.72 -2.19 7.76
N ASN A 129 -15.65 -3.52 7.85
CA ASN A 129 -16.70 -4.39 8.37
C ASN A 129 -16.25 -5.08 9.65
N VAL A 130 -16.54 -4.48 10.79
CA VAL A 130 -16.21 -5.05 12.10
C VAL A 130 -17.28 -6.05 12.57
N SER A 131 -18.44 -6.10 11.88
CA SER A 131 -19.45 -7.14 12.12
C SER A 131 -18.89 -8.51 11.76
N ARG A 132 -19.37 -9.55 12.42
CA ARG A 132 -18.95 -10.92 12.11
C ARG A 132 -19.63 -11.51 10.88
N LYS A 133 -20.60 -10.81 10.28
CA LYS A 133 -21.31 -11.26 9.07
C LYS A 133 -20.47 -10.97 7.83
N ILE A 134 -20.32 -11.99 7.00
CA ILE A 134 -19.62 -11.86 5.72
C ILE A 134 -20.48 -11.01 4.76
N ASN A 135 -19.84 -10.00 4.20
CA ASN A 135 -20.42 -9.08 3.20
C ASN A 135 -19.63 -9.23 1.88
N ILE A 136 -20.14 -10.08 1.00
CA ILE A 136 -19.51 -10.38 -0.30
C ILE A 136 -19.45 -9.14 -1.21
N PRO A 137 -20.54 -8.35 -1.37
CA PRO A 137 -20.49 -7.13 -2.17
C PRO A 137 -19.41 -6.13 -1.71
N LEU A 138 -19.22 -5.99 -0.39
CA LEU A 138 -18.16 -5.15 0.16
C LEU A 138 -16.77 -5.64 -0.24
N LEU A 139 -16.50 -6.96 -0.15
CA LEU A 139 -15.21 -7.52 -0.56
C LEU A 139 -14.93 -7.26 -2.04
N ILE A 140 -15.91 -7.53 -2.90
CA ILE A 140 -15.78 -7.25 -4.34
C ILE A 140 -15.56 -5.75 -4.58
N GLY A 141 -16.33 -4.88 -3.92
CA GLY A 141 -16.18 -3.43 -4.02
C GLY A 141 -14.79 -2.93 -3.61
N ILE A 142 -14.18 -3.53 -2.56
CA ILE A 142 -12.81 -3.23 -2.13
C ILE A 142 -11.80 -3.65 -3.20
N ILE A 143 -11.89 -4.87 -3.74
CA ILE A 143 -10.98 -5.37 -4.78
C ILE A 143 -11.06 -4.51 -6.04
N LEU A 144 -12.28 -4.17 -6.48
CA LEU A 144 -12.49 -3.26 -7.61
C LEU A 144 -11.94 -1.86 -7.33
N SER A 145 -12.12 -1.34 -6.11
CA SER A 145 -11.57 -0.04 -5.72
C SER A 145 -10.04 -0.04 -5.72
N LEU A 146 -9.39 -1.09 -5.24
CA LEU A 146 -7.94 -1.24 -5.32
C LEU A 146 -7.46 -1.29 -6.77
N TRP A 147 -8.17 -1.97 -7.67
CA TRP A 147 -7.80 -2.03 -9.06
C TRP A 147 -7.92 -0.69 -9.77
N PHE A 148 -9.04 0.01 -9.61
CA PHE A 148 -9.33 1.21 -10.38
C PHE A 148 -8.77 2.51 -9.79
N PHE A 149 -8.53 2.58 -8.48
CA PHE A 149 -8.14 3.84 -7.83
C PHE A 149 -6.70 3.86 -7.32
N ILE A 150 -6.01 2.72 -7.19
CA ILE A 150 -4.60 2.74 -6.83
C ILE A 150 -3.79 3.35 -7.98
N PRO A 151 -3.08 4.48 -7.75
CA PRO A 151 -2.34 5.16 -8.81
C PRO A 151 -1.07 4.40 -9.16
N GLN A 152 -0.74 4.40 -10.46
CA GLN A 152 0.47 3.73 -10.94
C GLN A 152 0.57 2.29 -10.42
N PHE A 153 -0.51 1.52 -10.61
CA PHE A 153 -0.66 0.18 -10.04
C PHE A 153 0.57 -0.71 -10.28
N GLY A 154 1.11 -0.73 -11.50
CA GLY A 154 2.32 -1.48 -11.83
C GLY A 154 3.53 -1.05 -11.00
N LEU A 155 3.69 0.26 -10.77
CA LEU A 155 4.80 0.83 -10.01
C LEU A 155 4.61 0.76 -8.48
N THR A 156 3.42 0.45 -7.98
CA THR A 156 3.13 0.39 -6.54
C THR A 156 2.85 -1.01 -6.03
N VAL A 157 2.47 -1.93 -6.95
CA VAL A 157 2.04 -3.28 -6.60
C VAL A 157 2.92 -4.37 -7.24
N LEU A 158 3.36 -4.19 -8.50
CA LEU A 158 4.09 -5.24 -9.23
C LEU A 158 5.62 -5.06 -9.23
N TRP A 159 6.10 -3.83 -9.22
CA TRP A 159 7.51 -3.51 -9.10
C TRP A 159 8.02 -3.82 -7.68
N VAL A 160 9.09 -4.60 -7.52
CA VAL A 160 9.57 -5.05 -6.20
C VAL A 160 9.85 -3.88 -5.27
N SER A 161 10.67 -2.93 -5.70
CA SER A 161 11.01 -1.74 -4.90
C SER A 161 9.79 -0.86 -4.63
N GLY A 162 8.86 -0.78 -5.58
CA GLY A 162 7.61 -0.07 -5.41
C GLY A 162 6.65 -0.76 -4.46
N ALA A 163 6.45 -2.06 -4.61
CA ALA A 163 5.62 -2.86 -3.70
C ALA A 163 6.12 -2.76 -2.25
N GLY A 164 7.45 -2.83 -2.03
CA GLY A 164 8.05 -2.63 -0.72
C GLY A 164 7.72 -1.28 -0.10
N ASN A 165 7.77 -0.20 -0.89
CA ASN A 165 7.52 1.15 -0.42
C ASN A 165 6.03 1.50 -0.24
N TYR A 166 5.11 0.86 -0.98
CA TYR A 166 3.68 1.22 -1.00
C TYR A 166 2.78 0.09 -0.49
N LEU A 167 2.70 -1.04 -1.20
CA LEU A 167 1.84 -2.15 -0.84
C LEU A 167 2.16 -2.69 0.56
N TRP A 168 3.41 -3.12 0.78
CA TRP A 168 3.84 -3.74 2.03
C TRP A 168 3.82 -2.78 3.21
N CYS A 169 4.26 -1.54 3.00
CA CYS A 169 4.18 -0.50 4.03
C CYS A 169 2.74 -0.25 4.46
N THR A 170 1.78 -0.22 3.52
CA THR A 170 0.36 -0.01 3.84
C THR A 170 -0.25 -1.23 4.54
N VAL A 171 0.17 -2.45 4.19
CA VAL A 171 -0.21 -3.67 4.93
C VAL A 171 0.24 -3.59 6.39
N ILE A 172 1.51 -3.20 6.65
CA ILE A 172 2.03 -3.05 8.01
C ILE A 172 1.26 -1.97 8.78
N ILE A 173 0.99 -0.82 8.15
CA ILE A 173 0.21 0.28 8.74
C ILE A 173 -1.20 -0.19 9.12
N LEU A 174 -1.90 -0.90 8.23
CA LEU A 174 -3.25 -1.39 8.54
C LEU A 174 -3.22 -2.50 9.60
N LEU A 175 -2.22 -3.38 9.62
CA LEU A 175 -2.04 -4.35 10.70
C LEU A 175 -1.85 -3.66 12.05
N PHE A 176 -1.05 -2.60 12.11
CA PHE A 176 -0.84 -1.79 13.32
C PHE A 176 -2.14 -1.10 13.77
N LEU A 177 -2.92 -0.55 12.85
CA LEU A 177 -4.16 0.16 13.15
C LEU A 177 -5.33 -0.76 13.52
N LEU A 178 -5.30 -2.05 13.13
CA LEU A 178 -6.42 -2.96 13.29
C LEU A 178 -6.87 -3.16 14.76
N PRO A 179 -5.96 -3.33 15.75
CA PRO A 179 -6.33 -3.38 17.15
C PRO A 179 -7.10 -2.12 17.61
N TYR A 180 -6.63 -0.92 17.22
CA TYR A 180 -7.30 0.34 17.56
C TYR A 180 -8.71 0.40 16.97
N ARG A 181 -8.86 -0.02 15.71
CA ARG A 181 -10.19 -0.03 15.06
C ARG A 181 -11.16 -1.01 15.70
N LYS A 182 -10.69 -2.23 16.01
CA LYS A 182 -11.53 -3.27 16.63
C LYS A 182 -11.92 -2.94 18.06
N TYR A 183 -11.05 -2.30 18.83
CA TYR A 183 -11.31 -1.91 20.21
C TYR A 183 -12.51 -0.95 20.33
N LEU A 184 -12.75 -0.08 19.33
CA LEU A 184 -13.93 0.78 19.28
C LEU A 184 -15.25 0.02 19.22
N GLU A 185 -15.25 -1.21 18.71
CA GLU A 185 -16.46 -2.03 18.61
C GLU A 185 -16.62 -2.95 19.81
N ASN A 186 -15.51 -3.45 20.33
CA ASN A 186 -15.48 -4.34 21.47
C ASN A 186 -14.15 -4.21 22.22
N GLU A 187 -14.20 -3.68 23.44
CA GLU A 187 -13.04 -3.50 24.31
C GLU A 187 -12.29 -4.81 24.60
N ASN A 188 -12.96 -5.96 24.50
CA ASN A 188 -12.34 -7.27 24.68
C ASN A 188 -11.71 -7.85 23.39
N SER A 189 -11.78 -7.13 22.26
CA SER A 189 -11.24 -7.61 20.98
C SER A 189 -9.72 -7.74 20.96
N PHE A 190 -9.03 -6.94 21.79
CA PHE A 190 -7.59 -6.99 21.95
C PHE A 190 -7.24 -6.70 23.41
N LYS A 191 -6.83 -7.75 24.13
CA LYS A 191 -6.63 -7.71 25.59
C LYS A 191 -5.45 -6.82 25.98
N ASP A 192 -5.59 -6.10 27.10
CA ASP A 192 -4.49 -5.33 27.71
C ASP A 192 -3.56 -6.31 28.47
N SER A 193 -2.57 -6.86 27.76
CA SER A 193 -1.59 -7.84 28.25
C SER A 193 -0.16 -7.41 27.93
N THR A 194 0.82 -7.92 28.69
CA THR A 194 2.23 -7.66 28.43
C THR A 194 2.66 -8.06 27.03
N PHE A 195 2.14 -9.19 26.52
CA PHE A 195 2.41 -9.62 25.14
C PHE A 195 1.93 -8.60 24.11
N ASN A 196 0.69 -8.14 24.22
CA ASN A 196 0.14 -7.15 23.30
C ASN A 196 0.81 -5.77 23.44
N PHE A 197 1.23 -5.42 24.65
CA PHE A 197 2.03 -4.22 24.89
C PHE A 197 3.36 -4.27 24.12
N ILE A 198 4.12 -5.37 24.21
CA ILE A 198 5.40 -5.55 23.51
C ILE A 198 5.18 -5.67 22.00
N LEU A 199 4.17 -6.42 21.57
CA LEU A 199 3.80 -6.57 20.16
C LEU A 199 3.53 -5.20 19.52
N MET A 200 2.78 -4.33 20.20
CA MET A 200 2.45 -3.01 19.67
C MET A 200 3.65 -2.06 19.66
N ILE A 201 4.63 -2.23 20.55
CA ILE A 201 5.91 -1.51 20.44
C ILE A 201 6.62 -1.91 19.16
N PHE A 202 6.76 -3.21 18.90
CA PHE A 202 7.49 -3.71 17.74
C PHE A 202 6.81 -3.30 16.41
N ILE A 203 5.50 -3.57 16.28
CA ILE A 203 4.76 -3.23 15.04
C ILE A 203 4.66 -1.69 14.89
N GLY A 204 4.54 -0.96 15.99
CA GLY A 204 4.48 0.50 15.97
C GLY A 204 5.77 1.13 15.42
N ILE A 205 6.94 0.66 15.85
CA ILE A 205 8.22 1.11 15.29
C ILE A 205 8.27 0.82 13.78
N LEU A 206 7.93 -0.40 13.36
CA LEU A 206 7.95 -0.77 11.94
C LEU A 206 6.98 0.09 11.13
N ALA A 207 5.75 0.30 11.60
CA ALA A 207 4.74 1.09 10.92
C ALA A 207 5.12 2.58 10.81
N GLY A 208 5.68 3.16 11.88
CA GLY A 208 6.20 4.53 11.86
C GLY A 208 7.41 4.70 10.94
N TRP A 209 8.21 3.67 10.77
CA TRP A 209 9.45 3.69 9.97
C TRP A 209 9.24 3.29 8.51
N THR A 210 8.02 3.42 7.97
CA THR A 210 7.64 3.04 6.60
C THR A 210 7.93 4.14 5.58
N ASN A 211 7.07 5.14 5.51
CA ASN A 211 7.20 6.30 4.62
C ASN A 211 6.59 7.56 5.25
N GLU A 212 7.00 8.72 4.75
CA GLU A 212 6.78 10.01 5.41
C GLU A 212 5.30 10.41 5.47
N ASN A 213 4.58 10.28 4.37
CA ASN A 213 3.22 10.79 4.29
C ASN A 213 2.17 9.83 4.87
N THR A 214 2.25 8.53 4.56
CA THR A 214 1.29 7.55 5.11
C THR A 214 1.59 7.23 6.58
N GLY A 215 2.88 7.16 6.96
CA GLY A 215 3.30 6.98 8.35
C GLY A 215 2.82 8.13 9.24
N GLY A 216 2.98 9.38 8.78
CA GLY A 216 2.44 10.55 9.49
C GLY A 216 0.91 10.54 9.58
N ALA A 217 0.22 10.18 8.49
CA ALA A 217 -1.24 10.02 8.48
C ALA A 217 -1.71 8.92 9.44
N MET A 218 -0.97 7.81 9.54
CA MET A 218 -1.24 6.72 10.49
C MET A 218 -1.11 7.19 11.95
N ILE A 219 -0.07 7.96 12.27
CA ILE A 219 0.12 8.50 13.63
C ILE A 219 -1.04 9.42 14.00
N LEU A 220 -1.45 10.30 13.08
CA LEU A 220 -2.62 11.15 13.28
C LEU A 220 -3.89 10.32 13.52
N LEU A 221 -4.12 9.29 12.71
CA LEU A 221 -5.27 8.39 12.87
C LEU A 221 -5.24 7.65 14.21
N THR A 222 -4.08 7.20 14.65
CA THR A 222 -3.89 6.56 15.97
C THR A 222 -4.23 7.51 17.10
N MET A 223 -3.77 8.76 17.01
CA MET A 223 -4.11 9.82 17.97
C MET A 223 -5.62 10.07 18.00
N LEU A 224 -6.27 10.14 16.84
CA LEU A 224 -7.73 10.33 16.75
C LEU A 224 -8.50 9.15 17.37
N PHE A 225 -8.04 7.90 17.20
CA PHE A 225 -8.64 6.75 17.87
C PHE A 225 -8.54 6.86 19.40
N ILE A 226 -7.35 7.20 19.93
CA ILE A 226 -7.13 7.37 21.37
C ILE A 226 -7.99 8.51 21.92
N ALA A 227 -8.07 9.64 21.20
CA ALA A 227 -8.94 10.76 21.56
C ALA A 227 -10.42 10.35 21.58
N TYR A 228 -10.84 9.56 20.60
CA TYR A 228 -12.21 9.04 20.53
C TYR A 228 -12.53 8.06 21.66
N TYR A 229 -11.58 7.23 22.09
CA TYR A 229 -11.74 6.39 23.28
C TYR A 229 -12.07 7.25 24.51
N LYS A 230 -11.28 8.31 24.72
CA LYS A 230 -11.51 9.24 25.83
C LYS A 230 -12.90 9.92 25.76
N LEU A 231 -13.31 10.36 24.56
CA LEU A 231 -14.63 10.97 24.34
C LEU A 231 -15.79 10.01 24.60
N LYS A 232 -15.58 8.71 24.39
CA LYS A 232 -16.57 7.65 24.68
C LYS A 232 -16.46 7.07 26.08
N ASN A 233 -15.60 7.63 26.94
CA ASN A 233 -15.32 7.14 28.30
C ASN A 233 -14.83 5.67 28.32
N LEU A 234 -14.18 5.21 27.23
CA LEU A 234 -13.50 3.91 27.18
C LEU A 234 -12.15 4.02 27.88
N LYS A 235 -11.71 2.93 28.51
CA LYS A 235 -10.36 2.85 29.07
C LYS A 235 -9.34 2.92 27.94
N ILE A 236 -8.28 3.69 28.08
CA ILE A 236 -7.14 3.65 27.15
C ILE A 236 -6.23 2.52 27.58
N PRO A 237 -6.10 1.43 26.79
CA PRO A 237 -5.24 0.29 27.15
C PRO A 237 -3.75 0.66 27.04
N ASN A 238 -2.91 0.01 27.83
CA ASN A 238 -1.46 0.25 27.83
C ASN A 238 -0.83 -0.04 26.45
N TRP A 239 -1.32 -1.09 25.75
CA TRP A 239 -0.87 -1.41 24.39
C TRP A 239 -1.18 -0.30 23.37
N ALA A 240 -2.28 0.44 23.55
CA ALA A 240 -2.62 1.54 22.64
C ALA A 240 -1.67 2.72 22.81
N PHE A 241 -1.32 3.02 24.06
CA PHE A 241 -0.38 4.09 24.37
C PHE A 241 1.06 3.72 23.94
N SER A 242 1.50 2.49 24.24
CA SER A 242 2.83 2.03 23.81
C SER A 242 2.97 2.00 22.28
N GLY A 243 1.95 1.54 21.56
CA GLY A 243 1.93 1.54 20.10
C GLY A 243 1.98 2.95 19.51
N PHE A 244 1.24 3.91 20.09
CA PHE A 244 1.31 5.30 19.64
C PHE A 244 2.73 5.88 19.83
N ILE A 245 3.33 5.76 21.03
CA ILE A 245 4.67 6.28 21.29
C ILE A 245 5.70 5.62 20.38
N SER A 246 5.67 4.29 20.24
CA SER A 246 6.62 3.56 19.42
C SER A 246 6.50 3.90 17.93
N SER A 247 5.28 4.18 17.44
CA SER A 247 5.09 4.65 16.06
C SER A 247 5.66 6.06 15.85
N CYS A 248 5.56 6.95 16.84
CA CYS A 248 6.23 8.25 16.81
C CYS A 248 7.76 8.12 16.81
N ILE A 249 8.31 7.18 17.58
CA ILE A 249 9.76 6.88 17.58
C ILE A 249 10.21 6.37 16.23
N GLY A 250 9.50 5.39 15.63
CA GLY A 250 9.79 4.89 14.30
C GLY A 250 9.74 5.98 13.22
N PHE A 251 8.76 6.87 13.30
CA PHE A 251 8.67 8.03 12.41
C PHE A 251 9.81 9.04 12.66
N GLY A 252 10.23 9.22 13.92
CA GLY A 252 11.41 10.02 14.26
C GLY A 252 12.67 9.49 13.58
N PHE A 253 12.91 8.17 13.62
CA PHE A 253 14.02 7.56 12.89
C PHE A 253 13.93 7.80 11.39
N LEU A 254 12.74 7.69 10.80
CA LEU A 254 12.54 7.99 9.38
C LEU A 254 12.88 9.44 9.04
N ALA A 255 12.29 10.39 9.78
CA ALA A 255 12.37 11.81 9.47
C ALA A 255 13.76 12.41 9.73
N LEU A 256 14.45 11.94 10.77
CA LEU A 256 15.76 12.44 11.21
C LEU A 256 16.93 11.68 10.59
N ALA A 257 16.70 10.74 9.67
CA ALA A 257 17.77 9.99 9.03
C ALA A 257 18.78 10.91 8.32
N PRO A 258 20.09 10.81 8.62
CA PRO A 258 21.11 11.65 7.97
C PRO A 258 21.12 11.55 6.44
N GLY A 259 20.85 10.36 5.92
CA GLY A 259 20.76 10.10 4.48
C GLY A 259 19.69 10.92 3.74
N ASN A 260 18.68 11.43 4.43
CA ASN A 260 17.70 12.33 3.83
C ASN A 260 18.33 13.63 3.31
N ASN A 261 19.37 14.13 3.99
CA ASN A 261 20.14 15.31 3.57
C ASN A 261 21.09 14.96 2.42
N ALA A 262 21.84 13.85 2.53
CA ALA A 262 22.71 13.37 1.46
C ALA A 262 21.93 13.17 0.14
N ARG A 263 20.72 12.59 0.23
CA ARG A 263 19.82 12.45 -0.93
C ARG A 263 19.36 13.79 -1.49
N LYS A 264 19.12 14.80 -0.67
CA LYS A 264 18.76 16.14 -1.14
C LYS A 264 19.88 16.78 -1.95
N GLU A 265 21.12 16.66 -1.50
CA GLU A 265 22.30 17.14 -2.20
C GLU A 265 22.48 16.44 -3.55
N TYR A 266 22.27 15.12 -3.60
CA TYR A 266 22.36 14.34 -4.82
C TYR A 266 21.25 14.68 -5.84
N LEU A 267 20.05 14.99 -5.38
CA LEU A 267 18.91 15.42 -6.21
C LEU A 267 18.97 16.92 -6.58
N VAL A 268 20.16 17.53 -6.48
CA VAL A 268 20.46 18.96 -6.60
C VAL A 268 19.70 19.65 -7.72
N ASN A 269 19.21 20.86 -7.40
CA ASN A 269 18.49 21.87 -8.17
C ASN A 269 16.95 21.83 -8.12
N LYS A 270 16.33 21.04 -7.26
CA LYS A 270 14.89 21.19 -7.01
C LYS A 270 14.65 21.89 -5.67
N THR A 271 14.81 23.22 -5.66
CA THR A 271 14.24 24.05 -4.60
C THR A 271 12.75 23.75 -4.50
N VAL A 272 12.28 23.46 -3.29
CA VAL A 272 10.85 23.22 -3.05
C VAL A 272 10.09 24.50 -3.34
N ASN A 273 9.35 24.53 -4.44
CA ASN A 273 8.46 25.64 -4.75
C ASN A 273 7.07 25.32 -4.18
N ILE A 274 6.78 25.84 -3.00
CA ILE A 274 5.54 25.57 -2.27
C ILE A 274 4.30 25.94 -3.09
N VAL A 275 4.30 27.09 -3.78
CA VAL A 275 3.15 27.54 -4.60
C VAL A 275 2.89 26.57 -5.75
N LYS A 276 3.94 26.16 -6.46
CA LYS A 276 3.83 25.15 -7.52
C LYS A 276 3.37 23.81 -6.95
N ASN A 277 3.89 23.41 -5.81
CA ASN A 277 3.53 22.15 -5.17
C ASN A 277 2.06 22.14 -4.69
N ILE A 278 1.54 23.26 -4.21
CA ILE A 278 0.11 23.39 -3.91
C ILE A 278 -0.71 23.08 -5.17
N GLY A 279 -0.43 23.74 -6.29
CA GLY A 279 -1.13 23.46 -7.55
C GLY A 279 -1.01 22.01 -7.99
N ASN A 280 0.19 21.41 -7.90
CA ASN A 280 0.44 20.02 -8.26
C ASN A 280 -0.33 19.05 -7.35
N VAL A 281 -0.32 19.26 -6.03
CA VAL A 281 -1.03 18.40 -5.06
C VAL A 281 -2.54 18.46 -5.30
N PHE A 282 -3.11 19.66 -5.47
CA PHE A 282 -4.53 19.82 -5.75
C PHE A 282 -4.93 19.22 -7.10
N GLY A 283 -4.18 19.51 -8.17
CA GLY A 283 -4.45 18.96 -9.51
C GLY A 283 -4.35 17.43 -9.55
N THR A 284 -3.30 16.86 -8.95
CA THR A 284 -3.14 15.40 -8.86
C THR A 284 -4.22 14.78 -8.00
N SER A 285 -4.57 15.37 -6.86
CA SER A 285 -5.66 14.90 -6.01
C SER A 285 -6.99 14.91 -6.74
N PHE A 286 -7.31 16.00 -7.46
CA PHE A 286 -8.52 16.07 -8.26
C PHE A 286 -8.57 14.92 -9.28
N THR A 287 -7.49 14.71 -10.03
CA THR A 287 -7.45 13.67 -11.07
C THR A 287 -7.57 12.26 -10.47
N LEU A 288 -6.83 11.95 -9.42
CA LEU A 288 -6.79 10.60 -8.84
C LEU A 288 -8.01 10.28 -7.98
N MET A 289 -8.57 11.27 -7.29
CA MET A 289 -9.60 11.05 -6.28
C MET A 289 -11.01 11.40 -6.75
N PHE A 290 -11.17 11.98 -7.95
CA PHE A 290 -12.49 12.41 -8.46
C PHE A 290 -13.52 11.27 -8.43
N GLY A 291 -13.20 10.13 -9.05
CA GLY A 291 -14.09 8.97 -9.07
C GLY A 291 -14.36 8.40 -7.67
N LEU A 292 -13.33 8.37 -6.82
CA LEU A 292 -13.45 7.90 -5.43
C LEU A 292 -14.31 8.85 -4.59
N THR A 293 -14.22 10.16 -4.83
CA THR A 293 -15.07 11.17 -4.18
C THR A 293 -16.53 11.02 -4.58
N ILE A 294 -16.80 10.79 -5.88
CA ILE A 294 -18.17 10.51 -6.34
C ILE A 294 -18.71 9.24 -5.66
N LEU A 295 -17.92 8.17 -5.61
CA LEU A 295 -18.30 6.93 -4.93
C LEU A 295 -18.61 7.18 -3.45
N LEU A 296 -17.78 7.95 -2.75
CA LEU A 296 -18.00 8.34 -1.36
C LEU A 296 -19.32 9.08 -1.18
N LEU A 297 -19.60 10.08 -2.03
CA LEU A 297 -20.81 10.87 -1.96
C LEU A 297 -22.07 10.03 -2.24
N VAL A 298 -22.03 9.13 -3.22
CA VAL A 298 -23.13 8.22 -3.53
C VAL A 298 -23.41 7.27 -2.37
N ILE A 299 -22.37 6.62 -1.82
CA ILE A 299 -22.51 5.70 -0.69
C ILE A 299 -22.98 6.44 0.57
N LEU A 300 -22.49 7.65 0.82
CA LEU A 300 -22.92 8.50 1.92
C LEU A 300 -24.40 8.90 1.79
N ALA A 301 -24.84 9.33 0.62
CA ALA A 301 -26.24 9.68 0.36
C ALA A 301 -27.16 8.47 0.62
N PHE A 302 -26.79 7.29 0.09
CA PHE A 302 -27.52 6.05 0.35
C PHE A 302 -27.61 5.72 1.85
N PHE A 303 -26.48 5.83 2.55
CA PHE A 303 -26.45 5.58 4.00
C PHE A 303 -27.39 6.50 4.76
N LEU A 304 -27.36 7.81 4.47
CA LEU A 304 -28.20 8.79 5.14
C LEU A 304 -29.71 8.61 4.85
N ILE A 305 -30.06 8.17 3.64
CA ILE A 305 -31.45 7.92 3.25
C ILE A 305 -31.97 6.63 3.89
N THR A 306 -31.14 5.58 4.02
CA THR A 306 -31.58 4.26 4.48
C THR A 306 -31.47 4.06 5.99
N SER A 307 -30.68 4.87 6.69
CA SER A 307 -30.42 4.73 8.12
C SER A 307 -31.28 5.68 8.93
N SER A 308 -32.10 5.11 9.83
CA SER A 308 -32.90 5.90 10.80
C SER A 308 -32.23 6.01 12.19
N ASN A 309 -31.21 5.19 12.48
CA ASN A 309 -30.54 5.16 13.75
C ASN A 309 -29.46 6.24 13.83
N THR A 310 -29.76 7.35 14.53
CA THR A 310 -28.86 8.51 14.67
C THR A 310 -27.53 8.17 15.36
N GLN A 311 -27.51 7.22 16.31
CA GLN A 311 -26.29 6.80 16.99
C GLN A 311 -25.37 6.01 16.03
N LEU A 312 -25.94 5.12 15.21
CA LEU A 312 -25.20 4.39 14.18
C LEU A 312 -24.64 5.35 13.13
N ILE A 313 -25.46 6.33 12.69
CA ILE A 313 -25.02 7.37 11.74
C ILE A 313 -23.85 8.13 12.33
N SER A 314 -23.99 8.68 13.53
CA SER A 314 -22.93 9.46 14.19
C SER A 314 -21.64 8.64 14.35
N LYS A 315 -21.71 7.39 14.80
CA LYS A 315 -20.54 6.51 14.96
C LYS A 315 -19.85 6.24 13.64
N SER A 316 -20.61 5.82 12.63
CA SER A 316 -20.08 5.49 11.31
C SER A 316 -19.42 6.70 10.65
N LEU A 317 -20.08 7.86 10.67
CA LEU A 317 -19.53 9.11 10.13
C LEU A 317 -18.27 9.56 10.86
N THR A 318 -18.24 9.47 12.19
CA THR A 318 -17.06 9.85 12.98
C THR A 318 -15.85 8.98 12.62
N ILE A 319 -16.03 7.67 12.54
CA ILE A 319 -14.94 6.75 12.17
C ILE A 319 -14.48 7.04 10.73
N SER A 320 -15.38 7.17 9.78
CA SER A 320 -15.03 7.47 8.40
C SER A 320 -14.34 8.82 8.25
N PHE A 321 -14.80 9.83 9.00
CA PHE A 321 -14.16 11.15 9.06
C PHE A 321 -12.71 11.06 9.54
N MET A 322 -12.41 10.26 10.58
CA MET A 322 -11.03 10.07 11.06
C MET A 322 -10.11 9.54 9.96
N TYR A 323 -10.57 8.53 9.19
CA TYR A 323 -9.79 8.00 8.07
C TYR A 323 -9.61 9.04 6.95
N ILE A 324 -10.67 9.73 6.55
CA ILE A 324 -10.61 10.77 5.50
C ILE A 324 -9.70 11.92 5.94
N PHE A 325 -9.85 12.41 7.18
CA PHE A 325 -9.03 13.49 7.71
C PHE A 325 -7.55 13.13 7.74
N SER A 326 -7.22 11.90 8.17
CA SER A 326 -5.85 11.40 8.15
C SER A 326 -5.31 11.23 6.73
N ALA A 327 -6.13 10.77 5.78
CA ALA A 327 -5.76 10.69 4.37
C ALA A 327 -5.43 12.09 3.79
N LEU A 328 -6.29 13.08 4.06
CA LEU A 328 -6.07 14.46 3.61
C LEU A 328 -4.80 15.06 4.23
N ALA A 329 -4.53 14.82 5.52
CA ALA A 329 -3.29 15.25 6.16
C ALA A 329 -2.06 14.62 5.46
N GLY A 330 -2.10 13.31 5.13
CA GLY A 330 -1.05 12.63 4.39
C GLY A 330 -0.84 13.16 2.97
N ILE A 331 -1.87 13.73 2.34
CA ILE A 331 -1.77 14.39 1.05
C ILE A 331 -1.20 15.81 1.19
N ILE A 332 -1.67 16.57 2.16
CA ILE A 332 -1.25 17.96 2.37
C ILE A 332 0.24 18.05 2.69
N VAL A 333 0.79 17.09 3.44
CA VAL A 333 2.22 17.09 3.76
C VAL A 333 3.11 16.96 2.50
N LEU A 334 2.59 16.47 1.36
CA LEU A 334 3.32 16.40 0.12
C LEU A 334 3.69 17.78 -0.47
N ILE A 335 3.02 18.85 -0.04
CA ILE A 335 3.30 20.22 -0.47
C ILE A 335 4.76 20.61 -0.17
N VAL A 336 5.31 20.11 0.93
CA VAL A 336 6.71 20.37 1.32
C VAL A 336 7.70 19.32 0.77
N SER A 337 7.23 18.37 -0.04
CA SER A 337 8.08 17.35 -0.64
C SER A 337 8.82 17.89 -1.88
N PRO A 338 10.11 17.55 -2.09
CA PRO A 338 10.84 17.92 -3.31
C PRO A 338 10.35 17.17 -4.55
N GLN A 339 9.67 16.03 -4.39
CA GLN A 339 9.07 15.23 -5.45
C GLN A 339 7.70 14.74 -5.06
N ILE A 340 6.73 14.85 -5.98
CA ILE A 340 5.33 14.50 -5.73
C ILE A 340 4.83 13.53 -6.83
N PRO A 341 5.36 12.29 -6.89
CA PRO A 341 4.87 11.31 -7.85
C PRO A 341 3.48 10.80 -7.43
N ALA A 342 2.62 10.50 -8.40
CA ALA A 342 1.23 10.05 -8.15
C ALA A 342 1.14 8.83 -7.21
N ARG A 343 2.14 7.97 -7.19
CA ARG A 343 2.20 6.78 -6.30
C ARG A 343 2.20 7.12 -4.80
N THR A 344 2.51 8.35 -4.39
CA THR A 344 2.46 8.76 -2.97
C THR A 344 1.03 8.88 -2.43
N TRP A 345 0.00 8.90 -3.29
CA TRP A 345 -1.41 8.83 -2.90
C TRP A 345 -1.89 7.42 -2.50
N PHE A 346 -1.07 6.38 -2.64
CA PHE A 346 -1.44 5.00 -2.36
C PHE A 346 -2.09 4.82 -0.97
N GLY A 347 -1.37 5.15 0.10
CA GLY A 347 -1.87 5.02 1.47
C GLY A 347 -3.09 5.89 1.76
N PRO A 348 -3.09 7.20 1.44
CA PRO A 348 -4.27 8.04 1.53
C PRO A 348 -5.50 7.49 0.81
N ILE A 349 -5.37 6.98 -0.41
CA ILE A 349 -6.48 6.36 -1.14
C ILE A 349 -7.00 5.11 -0.41
N VAL A 350 -6.11 4.28 0.13
CA VAL A 350 -6.51 3.11 0.93
C VAL A 350 -7.32 3.54 2.16
N PHE A 351 -6.93 4.61 2.85
CA PHE A 351 -7.71 5.12 3.99
C PHE A 351 -9.10 5.59 3.57
N ILE A 352 -9.24 6.23 2.42
CA ILE A 352 -10.55 6.63 1.88
C ILE A 352 -11.40 5.41 1.50
N ILE A 353 -10.79 4.37 0.91
CA ILE A 353 -11.50 3.11 0.62
C ILE A 353 -12.01 2.47 1.91
N VAL A 354 -11.21 2.48 3.00
CA VAL A 354 -11.68 2.03 4.33
C VAL A 354 -12.87 2.86 4.80
N ALA A 355 -12.82 4.19 4.66
CA ALA A 355 -13.92 5.08 5.08
C ALA A 355 -15.21 4.78 4.29
N ILE A 356 -15.12 4.62 2.97
CA ILE A 356 -16.25 4.25 2.12
C ILE A 356 -16.81 2.88 2.53
N GLY A 357 -15.94 1.89 2.72
CA GLY A 357 -16.33 0.55 3.14
C GLY A 357 -17.00 0.55 4.52
N ASN A 358 -16.54 1.38 5.47
CA ASN A 358 -17.16 1.53 6.78
C ASN A 358 -18.58 2.14 6.70
N ILE A 359 -18.81 3.14 5.84
CA ILE A 359 -20.16 3.68 5.60
C ILE A 359 -21.03 2.60 4.94
N TYR A 360 -20.53 1.96 3.88
CA TYR A 360 -21.25 0.93 3.14
C TYR A 360 -21.68 -0.26 4.03
N SER A 361 -20.80 -0.72 4.92
CA SER A 361 -21.09 -1.86 5.82
C SER A 361 -22.24 -1.61 6.79
N ASN A 362 -22.60 -0.37 7.00
CA ASN A 362 -23.68 0.06 7.90
C ASN A 362 -24.99 0.44 7.15
N ILE A 363 -25.03 0.26 5.81
CA ILE A 363 -26.25 0.48 5.03
C ILE A 363 -27.18 -0.72 5.24
N SER A 364 -28.41 -0.46 5.65
CA SER A 364 -29.48 -1.46 5.72
C SER A 364 -30.33 -1.40 4.46
N ILE A 365 -30.17 -2.38 3.56
CA ILE A 365 -30.92 -2.41 2.29
C ILE A 365 -32.17 -3.26 2.50
N ASN A 366 -33.27 -2.63 2.83
CA ASN A 366 -34.58 -3.27 2.99
C ASN A 366 -35.39 -3.31 1.68
N SER A 367 -34.96 -2.53 0.67
CA SER A 367 -35.65 -2.43 -0.63
C SER A 367 -35.05 -3.43 -1.63
N LYS A 368 -35.92 -4.31 -2.18
CA LYS A 368 -35.55 -5.26 -3.23
C LYS A 368 -35.01 -4.55 -4.49
N SER A 369 -35.61 -3.41 -4.86
CA SER A 369 -35.19 -2.63 -6.03
C SER A 369 -33.79 -2.04 -5.86
N LEU A 370 -33.45 -1.51 -4.67
CA LEU A 370 -32.11 -0.99 -4.37
C LEU A 370 -31.06 -2.09 -4.40
N ASN A 371 -31.38 -3.28 -3.89
CA ASN A 371 -30.50 -4.44 -3.95
C ASN A 371 -30.19 -4.84 -5.41
N ILE A 372 -31.21 -4.85 -6.27
CA ILE A 372 -31.04 -5.16 -7.70
C ILE A 372 -30.12 -4.13 -8.36
N ILE A 373 -30.30 -2.84 -8.09
CA ILE A 373 -29.45 -1.76 -8.64
C ILE A 373 -27.99 -1.94 -8.20
N LEU A 374 -27.75 -2.19 -6.91
CA LEU A 374 -26.41 -2.39 -6.40
C LEU A 374 -25.72 -3.61 -7.00
N VAL A 375 -26.44 -4.73 -7.14
CA VAL A 375 -25.93 -5.93 -7.77
C VAL A 375 -25.63 -5.67 -9.26
N ALA A 376 -26.52 -4.98 -9.98
CA ALA A 376 -26.29 -4.62 -11.37
C ALA A 376 -25.07 -3.71 -11.55
N CYS A 377 -24.86 -2.72 -10.66
CA CYS A 377 -23.66 -1.90 -10.65
C CYS A 377 -22.39 -2.73 -10.40
N LEU A 378 -22.41 -3.64 -9.42
CA LEU A 378 -21.28 -4.53 -9.15
C LEU A 378 -20.95 -5.41 -10.34
N ILE A 379 -21.94 -5.99 -11.00
CA ILE A 379 -21.76 -6.79 -12.23
C ILE A 379 -21.13 -5.92 -13.33
N GLY A 380 -21.64 -4.71 -13.58
CA GLY A 380 -21.10 -3.80 -14.58
C GLY A 380 -19.63 -3.43 -14.32
N PHE A 381 -19.28 -3.12 -13.06
CA PHE A 381 -17.91 -2.85 -12.68
C PHE A 381 -17.00 -4.10 -12.76
N THR A 382 -17.53 -5.29 -12.48
CA THR A 382 -16.79 -6.55 -12.62
C THR A 382 -16.49 -6.85 -14.09
N ILE A 383 -17.44 -6.60 -15.01
CA ILE A 383 -17.22 -6.72 -16.44
C ILE A 383 -16.15 -5.73 -16.92
N LYS A 384 -16.24 -4.47 -16.50
CA LYS A 384 -15.21 -3.45 -16.80
C LYS A 384 -13.84 -3.84 -16.25
N PHE A 385 -13.81 -4.45 -15.07
CA PHE A 385 -12.57 -4.96 -14.47
C PHE A 385 -11.98 -6.09 -15.34
N ALA A 386 -12.77 -7.05 -15.79
CA ALA A 386 -12.29 -8.16 -16.62
C ALA A 386 -11.70 -7.65 -17.95
N ASP A 387 -12.33 -6.66 -18.60
CA ASP A 387 -11.80 -6.01 -19.79
C ASP A 387 -10.49 -5.27 -19.49
N SER A 388 -10.48 -4.43 -18.47
CA SER A 388 -9.27 -3.68 -18.03
C SER A 388 -8.12 -4.62 -17.64
N TYR A 389 -8.42 -5.72 -16.95
CA TYR A 389 -7.41 -6.73 -16.60
C TYR A 389 -6.84 -7.41 -17.84
N SER A 390 -7.68 -7.75 -18.82
CA SER A 390 -7.24 -8.35 -20.09
C SER A 390 -6.29 -7.42 -20.85
N ILE A 391 -6.61 -6.12 -20.93
CA ILE A 391 -5.76 -5.11 -21.56
C ILE A 391 -4.43 -4.98 -20.82
N ALA A 392 -4.47 -4.87 -19.49
CA ALA A 392 -3.28 -4.79 -18.64
C ALA A 392 -2.38 -6.02 -18.79
N TYR A 393 -2.97 -7.22 -18.76
CA TYR A 393 -2.26 -8.48 -18.93
C TYR A 393 -1.53 -8.55 -20.28
N LYS A 394 -2.21 -8.21 -21.38
CA LYS A 394 -1.61 -8.21 -22.73
C LYS A 394 -0.42 -7.24 -22.81
N ASP A 395 -0.53 -6.04 -22.24
CA ASP A 395 0.56 -5.07 -22.21
C ASP A 395 1.76 -5.56 -21.37
N ILE A 396 1.49 -6.12 -20.19
CA ILE A 396 2.53 -6.68 -19.30
C ILE A 396 3.24 -7.84 -19.98
N VAL A 397 2.52 -8.79 -20.61
CA VAL A 397 3.11 -9.95 -21.31
C VAL A 397 3.93 -9.49 -22.52
N LYS A 398 3.46 -8.49 -23.27
CA LYS A 398 4.23 -7.91 -24.37
C LYS A 398 5.58 -7.36 -23.89
N THR A 399 5.57 -6.59 -22.79
CA THR A 399 6.79 -6.07 -22.17
C THR A 399 7.68 -7.19 -21.66
N TYR A 400 7.11 -8.19 -20.99
CA TYR A 400 7.82 -9.36 -20.46
C TYR A 400 8.57 -10.10 -21.56
N ASN A 401 7.91 -10.39 -22.68
CA ASN A 401 8.52 -11.10 -23.80
C ASN A 401 9.65 -10.28 -24.46
N SER A 402 9.46 -8.98 -24.59
CA SER A 402 10.50 -8.09 -25.12
C SER A 402 11.75 -8.06 -24.23
N ILE A 403 11.56 -8.04 -22.90
CA ILE A 403 12.67 -8.08 -21.92
C ILE A 403 13.35 -9.45 -21.94
N ASN A 404 12.61 -10.55 -22.06
CA ASN A 404 13.20 -11.89 -22.23
C ASN A 404 14.13 -11.94 -23.43
N THR A 405 13.77 -11.33 -24.56
CA THR A 405 14.64 -11.23 -25.72
C THR A 405 15.91 -10.44 -25.39
N GLN A 406 15.81 -9.31 -24.70
CA GLN A 406 16.98 -8.54 -24.26
C GLN A 406 17.89 -9.36 -23.33
N ILE A 407 17.31 -10.06 -22.34
CA ILE A 407 18.05 -10.92 -21.39
C ILE A 407 18.77 -12.05 -22.16
N SER A 408 18.09 -12.68 -23.10
CA SER A 408 18.71 -13.72 -23.96
C SER A 408 19.89 -13.15 -24.74
N THR A 409 19.75 -11.98 -25.35
CA THR A 409 20.85 -11.31 -26.06
C THR A 409 22.03 -11.04 -25.12
N ILE A 410 21.78 -10.49 -23.92
CA ILE A 410 22.86 -10.24 -22.94
C ILE A 410 23.62 -11.52 -22.61
N ASN A 411 22.90 -12.62 -22.34
CA ASN A 411 23.54 -13.88 -21.97
C ASN A 411 24.34 -14.48 -23.14
N THR A 412 23.79 -14.48 -24.35
CA THR A 412 24.46 -15.00 -25.55
C THR A 412 25.72 -14.19 -25.88
N GLU A 413 25.65 -12.86 -25.87
CA GLU A 413 26.81 -12.01 -26.15
C GLU A 413 27.91 -12.21 -25.10
N LYS A 414 27.51 -12.31 -23.82
CA LYS A 414 28.42 -12.61 -22.71
C LYS A 414 29.11 -13.98 -22.88
N GLU A 415 28.37 -15.03 -23.25
CA GLU A 415 28.90 -16.38 -23.52
C GLU A 415 29.91 -16.37 -24.68
N ASN A 416 29.67 -15.48 -25.66
CA ASN A 416 30.59 -15.25 -26.77
C ASN A 416 31.83 -14.41 -26.41
N GLY A 417 31.97 -14.01 -25.11
CA GLY A 417 33.10 -13.21 -24.63
C GLY A 417 32.95 -11.70 -24.85
N LYS A 418 31.83 -11.24 -25.40
CA LYS A 418 31.55 -9.81 -25.57
C LYS A 418 30.97 -9.22 -24.31
N LEU A 419 31.71 -8.35 -23.65
CA LEU A 419 31.35 -7.76 -22.38
C LEU A 419 30.80 -6.30 -22.49
N ASP A 420 30.93 -5.67 -23.64
CA ASP A 420 30.29 -4.38 -23.98
C ASP A 420 29.11 -4.68 -24.91
N ILE A 421 27.89 -4.56 -24.39
CA ILE A 421 26.69 -5.12 -25.01
C ILE A 421 25.76 -3.98 -25.46
N GLU A 422 25.33 -4.07 -26.71
CA GLU A 422 24.26 -3.26 -27.27
C GLU A 422 23.00 -4.10 -27.42
N ILE A 423 21.87 -3.60 -26.92
CA ILE A 423 20.60 -4.30 -27.02
C ILE A 423 19.51 -3.40 -27.59
N LYS A 424 18.64 -3.98 -28.40
CA LYS A 424 17.53 -3.23 -29.00
C LYS A 424 16.57 -2.75 -27.93
N ASN A 425 16.22 -1.46 -28.00
CA ASN A 425 15.24 -0.83 -27.12
C ASN A 425 13.86 -1.49 -27.23
N ILE A 426 13.15 -1.59 -26.12
CA ILE A 426 11.74 -1.99 -26.10
C ILE A 426 10.82 -0.76 -26.15
N PRO A 427 9.60 -0.90 -26.71
CA PRO A 427 8.60 0.16 -26.65
C PRO A 427 8.22 0.49 -25.21
N LYS A 428 8.16 1.77 -24.86
CA LYS A 428 7.70 2.22 -23.53
C LYS A 428 6.22 1.94 -23.36
N SER A 429 5.86 1.14 -22.36
CA SER A 429 4.46 1.02 -21.95
C SER A 429 3.94 2.35 -21.39
N GLN A 430 2.66 2.66 -21.66
CA GLN A 430 1.93 3.79 -21.08
C GLN A 430 0.89 3.33 -20.06
N SER A 431 0.74 2.01 -19.89
CA SER A 431 -0.25 1.43 -18.98
C SER A 431 0.06 1.73 -17.51
N GLU A 432 -0.93 2.19 -16.75
CA GLU A 432 -0.84 2.36 -15.29
C GLU A 432 -0.58 1.04 -14.56
N TYR A 433 -0.90 -0.09 -15.19
CA TYR A 433 -0.76 -1.43 -14.62
C TYR A 433 0.60 -2.05 -14.89
N ASN A 434 1.46 -1.43 -15.71
CA ASN A 434 2.78 -1.98 -16.05
C ASN A 434 3.88 -1.36 -15.18
N ALA A 435 4.72 -2.20 -14.57
CA ALA A 435 5.88 -1.77 -13.78
C ALA A 435 6.95 -1.06 -14.62
N PHE A 436 6.91 -1.23 -15.95
CA PHE A 436 7.82 -0.59 -16.92
C PHE A 436 7.22 0.66 -17.56
N ARG A 437 6.16 1.24 -16.97
CA ARG A 437 5.58 2.46 -17.50
C ARG A 437 6.63 3.56 -17.69
N GLY A 438 6.78 4.01 -18.94
CA GLY A 438 7.76 5.04 -19.32
C GLY A 438 9.22 4.58 -19.32
N SER A 439 9.52 3.30 -19.02
CA SER A 439 10.86 2.71 -19.04
C SER A 439 11.08 1.85 -20.29
N ARG A 440 12.35 1.71 -20.70
CA ARG A 440 12.80 0.81 -21.77
C ARG A 440 13.66 -0.36 -21.25
N TYR A 441 13.66 -0.62 -19.96
CA TYR A 441 14.56 -1.55 -19.26
C TYR A 441 15.97 -0.99 -19.14
N VAL A 442 16.63 -0.68 -20.27
CA VAL A 442 17.94 -0.01 -20.37
C VAL A 442 17.77 1.40 -20.91
N SER A 443 18.77 2.25 -20.67
CA SER A 443 18.87 3.62 -21.20
C SER A 443 19.74 3.67 -22.44
N ASP A 444 19.51 4.67 -23.31
CA ASP A 444 20.35 4.99 -24.45
C ASP A 444 21.69 5.62 -24.02
N ASP A 445 21.83 6.02 -22.77
CA ASP A 445 23.05 6.53 -22.16
C ASP A 445 23.80 5.42 -21.40
N LYS A 446 24.97 5.04 -21.93
CA LYS A 446 25.86 4.03 -21.35
C LYS A 446 26.26 4.35 -19.90
N GLU A 447 26.43 5.64 -19.58
CA GLU A 447 26.85 6.11 -18.25
C GLU A 447 25.69 6.28 -17.28
N SER A 448 24.44 6.05 -17.71
CA SER A 448 23.28 6.14 -16.84
C SER A 448 23.39 5.18 -15.67
N TRP A 449 22.91 5.62 -14.49
CA TRP A 449 22.93 4.82 -13.28
C TRP A 449 22.24 3.45 -13.44
N ILE A 450 21.16 3.40 -14.23
CA ILE A 450 20.42 2.14 -14.45
C ILE A 450 21.26 1.15 -15.25
N ASN A 451 21.94 1.61 -16.33
CA ASN A 451 22.76 0.74 -17.15
C ASN A 451 23.99 0.23 -16.39
N LYS A 452 24.59 1.05 -15.53
CA LYS A 452 25.71 0.63 -14.68
C LYS A 452 25.28 -0.48 -13.70
N TRP A 453 24.10 -0.38 -13.07
CA TRP A 453 23.60 -1.41 -12.18
C TRP A 453 23.14 -2.67 -12.93
N ILE A 454 22.54 -2.56 -14.11
CA ILE A 454 22.20 -3.71 -14.96
C ILE A 454 23.48 -4.43 -15.41
N ALA A 455 24.51 -3.70 -15.87
CA ALA A 455 25.80 -4.28 -16.25
C ALA A 455 26.44 -5.04 -15.07
N LYS A 456 26.45 -4.45 -13.87
CA LYS A 456 26.91 -5.10 -12.64
C LYS A 456 26.11 -6.36 -12.31
N TYR A 457 24.78 -6.31 -12.48
CA TYR A 457 23.89 -7.43 -12.21
C TYR A 457 24.16 -8.62 -13.14
N TYR A 458 24.38 -8.38 -14.43
CA TYR A 458 24.69 -9.44 -15.41
C TYR A 458 26.18 -9.80 -15.45
N GLY A 459 27.05 -9.05 -14.80
CA GLY A 459 28.51 -9.28 -14.77
C GLY A 459 29.14 -9.03 -16.15
N VAL A 460 28.82 -7.91 -16.76
CA VAL A 460 29.37 -7.39 -18.02
C VAL A 460 29.95 -5.99 -17.81
N ASN A 461 30.79 -5.50 -18.73
CA ASN A 461 31.43 -4.21 -18.59
C ASN A 461 30.46 -3.04 -18.79
N SER A 462 29.62 -3.15 -19.82
CA SER A 462 28.62 -2.12 -20.11
C SER A 462 27.44 -2.66 -20.88
N ILE A 463 26.28 -1.99 -20.73
CA ILE A 463 25.06 -2.25 -21.50
C ILE A 463 24.51 -0.90 -21.96
N VAL A 464 24.04 -0.83 -23.20
CA VAL A 464 23.39 0.34 -23.76
C VAL A 464 22.24 -0.06 -24.66
N GLY A 465 21.13 0.70 -24.59
CA GLY A 465 19.99 0.55 -25.48
C GLY A 465 20.25 1.22 -26.83
N VAL A 466 19.93 0.54 -27.93
CA VAL A 466 19.97 1.07 -29.29
C VAL A 466 18.60 0.93 -29.94
N ASP A 467 18.23 1.84 -30.86
CA ASP A 467 16.93 1.81 -31.56
C ASP A 467 16.88 0.75 -32.68
#